data_1d628cee9e12a5e32582736d121795ad
#
_entry.id   1d628cee9e12a5e32582736d121795ad
#
_cell.length_a   1.000
_cell.length_b   1.000
_cell.length_c   1.000
_cell.angle_alpha   90.00
_cell.angle_beta   90.00
_cell.angle_gamma   90.00
#
_symmetry.space_group_name_H-M   'P 1'
#
loop_
_entity.id
_entity.type
_entity.pdbx_description
1 polymer ?
#
loop_
_entity_poly.entity_id
_entity_poly.type
_entity_poly.pdbx_seq_one_letter_code
_entity_poly.pdbx_strand_id
1 'polypeptide(L)'
;VSETLAPTMLQFLQCKTFGNQAVPEGWIIAAAGNPPEYNKSVRDFDMVTLDRVRCMNIEADLGVWKEYAREKRLNSAILSYLELRPKNFYRVEADVDGLQFVTARGWEDLSNLMDVYEELGIPVDEEIIHEFLRHEDVAEDVSAYFDLYKKYQDDYGIAEILEGKVKPSVYARIDQAAFDERLSVVNLLLDGVSNVFYQIQREREITDAWYDFLKEYRQKLKNSLQAKGIFETILAEKTASDEQNEKQQFVSKAQSDRARSLNEKLKECAKKIVAEETINIEETALFALAKEPFDAQCEKLQSLENQGIETLEHAF
;
A
#
# COMPACT_ATOMS: atom_id res chain seq x y z
N VAL A 1 7.57 -4.35 -31.52
CA VAL A 1 7.88 -3.10 -32.25
C VAL A 1 7.35 -3.23 -33.67
N SER A 2 6.72 -2.18 -34.21
CA SER A 2 6.27 -2.15 -35.62
C SER A 2 7.46 -2.35 -36.57
N GLU A 3 7.29 -3.09 -37.67
CA GLU A 3 8.35 -3.32 -38.66
C GLU A 3 8.97 -2.01 -39.20
N THR A 4 8.16 -0.97 -39.33
CA THR A 4 8.61 0.34 -39.78
C THR A 4 9.50 1.08 -38.77
N LEU A 5 9.35 0.77 -37.47
CA LEU A 5 10.13 1.41 -36.39
C LEU A 5 11.34 0.56 -35.93
N ALA A 6 11.42 -0.72 -36.32
CA ALA A 6 12.50 -1.60 -35.91
C ALA A 6 13.90 -1.05 -36.23
N PRO A 7 14.17 -0.50 -37.44
CA PRO A 7 15.49 0.07 -37.73
C PRO A 7 15.84 1.29 -36.86
N THR A 8 14.87 2.13 -36.58
CA THR A 8 15.06 3.32 -35.71
C THR A 8 15.33 2.91 -34.28
N MET A 9 14.64 1.86 -33.78
CA MET A 9 14.87 1.32 -32.43
C MET A 9 16.26 0.68 -32.33
N LEU A 10 16.71 -0.02 -33.37
CA LEU A 10 18.06 -0.58 -33.39
C LEU A 10 19.13 0.53 -33.32
N GLN A 11 18.95 1.59 -34.09
CA GLN A 11 19.84 2.76 -34.01
C GLN A 11 19.84 3.40 -32.64
N PHE A 12 18.66 3.53 -32.02
CA PHE A 12 18.53 4.05 -30.66
C PHE A 12 19.31 3.21 -29.62
N LEU A 13 19.17 1.89 -29.69
CA LEU A 13 19.87 0.94 -28.81
C LEU A 13 21.39 0.99 -29.02
N GLN A 14 21.86 1.13 -30.27
CA GLN A 14 23.27 1.14 -30.61
C GLN A 14 23.96 2.46 -30.30
N CYS A 15 23.37 3.55 -30.77
CA CYS A 15 24.00 4.87 -30.74
C CYS A 15 23.55 5.73 -29.57
N LYS A 16 22.56 5.27 -28.78
CA LYS A 16 21.90 6.06 -27.73
C LYS A 16 21.40 7.42 -28.24
N THR A 17 20.93 7.46 -29.48
CA THR A 17 20.39 8.67 -30.11
C THR A 17 19.03 8.37 -30.71
N PHE A 18 18.11 9.32 -30.62
CA PHE A 18 16.82 9.30 -31.30
C PHE A 18 16.70 10.57 -32.14
N GLY A 19 16.81 10.44 -33.47
CA GLY A 19 16.97 11.56 -34.36
C GLY A 19 18.23 12.37 -34.00
N ASN A 20 18.06 13.66 -33.71
CA ASN A 20 19.15 14.57 -33.33
C ASN A 20 19.35 14.66 -31.80
N GLN A 21 18.64 13.87 -31.02
CA GLN A 21 18.69 13.88 -29.55
C GLN A 21 19.52 12.72 -29.04
N ALA A 22 20.54 13.00 -28.22
CA ALA A 22 21.32 11.97 -27.54
C ALA A 22 20.76 11.69 -26.15
N VAL A 23 20.79 10.42 -25.74
CA VAL A 23 20.53 10.04 -24.35
C VAL A 23 21.65 10.58 -23.48
N PRO A 24 21.35 11.28 -22.36
CA PRO A 24 22.37 11.81 -21.47
C PRO A 24 23.33 10.71 -20.96
N GLU A 25 24.56 11.09 -20.66
CA GLU A 25 25.56 10.17 -20.12
C GLU A 25 25.11 9.59 -18.77
N GLY A 26 25.38 8.30 -18.54
CA GLY A 26 24.97 7.60 -17.32
C GLY A 26 23.58 6.98 -17.38
N TRP A 27 22.78 7.25 -18.41
CA TRP A 27 21.44 6.65 -18.54
C TRP A 27 21.52 5.26 -19.17
N ILE A 28 20.67 4.36 -18.66
CA ILE A 28 20.45 3.01 -19.18
C ILE A 28 19.13 2.99 -19.93
N ILE A 29 19.13 2.39 -21.12
CA ILE A 29 17.91 2.14 -21.88
C ILE A 29 17.37 0.77 -21.45
N ALA A 30 16.15 0.75 -20.92
CA ALA A 30 15.43 -0.48 -20.61
C ALA A 30 14.14 -0.52 -21.41
N ALA A 31 13.78 -1.71 -21.90
CA ALA A 31 12.53 -1.95 -22.60
C ALA A 31 11.82 -3.14 -21.95
N ALA A 32 10.51 -3.04 -21.78
CA ALA A 32 9.64 -4.13 -21.37
C ALA A 32 8.72 -4.52 -22.52
N GLY A 33 8.44 -5.79 -22.68
CA GLY A 33 7.55 -6.30 -23.71
C GLY A 33 7.01 -7.67 -23.36
N ASN A 34 5.91 -8.04 -23.99
CA ASN A 34 5.35 -9.37 -23.83
C ASN A 34 5.90 -10.29 -24.92
N PRO A 35 6.13 -11.58 -24.63
CA PRO A 35 6.55 -12.54 -25.62
C PRO A 35 5.46 -12.81 -26.66
N PRO A 36 5.80 -13.35 -27.85
CA PRO A 36 4.85 -13.57 -28.95
C PRO A 36 3.63 -14.43 -28.58
N GLU A 37 3.76 -15.32 -27.61
CA GLU A 37 2.67 -16.17 -27.13
C GLU A 37 1.49 -15.38 -26.58
N TYR A 38 1.77 -14.21 -25.98
CA TYR A 38 0.74 -13.33 -25.42
C TYR A 38 0.27 -12.22 -26.37
N ASN A 39 1.00 -12.00 -27.46
CA ASN A 39 0.63 -10.96 -28.42
C ASN A 39 1.04 -11.35 -29.85
N LYS A 40 0.07 -11.84 -30.63
CA LYS A 40 0.27 -12.28 -32.04
C LYS A 40 0.80 -11.18 -32.97
N SER A 41 0.73 -9.91 -32.55
CA SER A 41 1.25 -8.77 -33.30
C SER A 41 2.74 -8.49 -33.02
N VAL A 42 3.34 -9.16 -32.05
CA VAL A 42 4.76 -9.02 -31.69
C VAL A 42 5.57 -10.03 -32.48
N ARG A 43 6.66 -9.57 -33.09
CA ARG A 43 7.67 -10.44 -33.67
C ARG A 43 8.87 -10.52 -32.73
N ASP A 44 9.54 -11.67 -32.78
CA ASP A 44 10.81 -11.83 -32.08
C ASP A 44 11.83 -10.81 -32.59
N PHE A 45 12.70 -10.39 -31.69
CA PHE A 45 13.84 -9.59 -32.10
C PHE A 45 14.78 -10.44 -32.97
N ASP A 46 15.30 -9.83 -34.00
CA ASP A 46 16.33 -10.47 -34.81
C ASP A 46 17.63 -10.71 -34.00
N MET A 47 18.47 -11.60 -34.49
CA MET A 47 19.72 -11.97 -33.84
C MET A 47 20.63 -10.74 -33.64
N VAL A 48 20.58 -9.76 -34.55
CA VAL A 48 21.38 -8.53 -34.50
C VAL A 48 20.95 -7.63 -33.32
N THR A 49 19.67 -7.57 -33.05
CA THR A 49 19.12 -6.84 -31.91
C THR A 49 19.40 -7.56 -30.58
N LEU A 50 19.20 -8.91 -30.54
CA LEU A 50 19.44 -9.73 -29.36
C LEU A 50 20.91 -9.70 -28.91
N ASP A 51 21.86 -9.61 -29.85
CA ASP A 51 23.30 -9.50 -29.53
C ASP A 51 23.67 -8.19 -28.80
N ARG A 52 22.81 -7.18 -28.86
CA ARG A 52 23.04 -5.86 -28.28
C ARG A 52 22.29 -5.57 -26.99
N VAL A 53 21.37 -6.44 -26.63
CA VAL A 53 20.55 -6.30 -25.44
C VAL A 53 20.80 -7.44 -24.47
N ARG A 54 20.59 -7.20 -23.19
CA ARG A 54 20.50 -8.25 -22.19
C ARG A 54 19.03 -8.58 -21.98
N CYS A 55 18.63 -9.75 -22.43
CA CYS A 55 17.27 -10.22 -22.24
C CYS A 55 17.15 -10.84 -20.83
N MET A 56 16.13 -10.44 -20.11
CA MET A 56 15.73 -11.03 -18.83
C MET A 56 14.30 -11.52 -18.97
N ASN A 57 14.10 -12.83 -18.81
CA ASN A 57 12.76 -13.39 -18.77
C ASN A 57 12.21 -13.23 -17.37
N ILE A 58 11.04 -12.58 -17.28
CA ILE A 58 10.30 -12.38 -16.05
C ILE A 58 9.13 -13.36 -16.05
N GLU A 59 9.08 -14.21 -15.05
CA GLU A 59 8.01 -15.17 -14.86
C GLU A 59 7.12 -14.74 -13.68
N ALA A 60 5.87 -15.21 -13.68
CA ALA A 60 4.96 -14.97 -12.58
C ALA A 60 5.36 -15.85 -11.39
N ASP A 61 5.74 -15.23 -10.28
CA ASP A 61 6.10 -15.90 -9.02
C ASP A 61 5.15 -15.46 -7.91
N LEU A 62 4.37 -16.41 -7.37
CA LEU A 62 3.42 -16.15 -6.30
C LEU A 62 4.11 -15.71 -5.00
N GLY A 63 5.29 -16.25 -4.69
CA GLY A 63 6.03 -15.91 -3.48
C GLY A 63 6.43 -14.44 -3.48
N VAL A 64 7.06 -13.99 -4.56
CA VAL A 64 7.45 -12.58 -4.77
C VAL A 64 6.22 -11.68 -4.82
N TRP A 65 5.16 -12.11 -5.51
CA TRP A 65 3.93 -11.32 -5.57
C TRP A 65 3.25 -11.18 -4.21
N LYS A 66 3.28 -12.20 -3.35
CA LYS A 66 2.74 -12.12 -1.99
C LYS A 66 3.50 -11.13 -1.11
N GLU A 67 4.81 -11.02 -1.24
CA GLU A 67 5.59 -9.97 -0.57
C GLU A 67 5.15 -8.58 -1.01
N TYR A 68 5.05 -8.36 -2.32
CA TYR A 68 4.49 -7.13 -2.90
C TYR A 68 3.06 -6.85 -2.43
N ALA A 69 2.19 -7.87 -2.44
CA ALA A 69 0.80 -7.75 -2.02
C ALA A 69 0.66 -7.33 -0.55
N ARG A 70 1.51 -7.88 0.34
CA ARG A 70 1.56 -7.47 1.75
C ARG A 70 2.05 -6.03 1.93
N GLU A 71 3.07 -5.64 1.18
CA GLU A 71 3.58 -4.26 1.19
C GLU A 71 2.53 -3.26 0.69
N LYS A 72 1.81 -3.63 -0.37
CA LYS A 72 0.70 -2.85 -0.95
C LYS A 72 -0.60 -2.97 -0.18
N ARG A 73 -0.72 -3.95 0.74
CA ARG A 73 -1.90 -4.26 1.54
C ARG A 73 -3.09 -4.64 0.70
N LEU A 74 -2.85 -5.52 -0.22
CA LEU A 74 -3.93 -6.13 -0.97
C LEU A 74 -4.81 -6.95 -0.02
N ASN A 75 -6.07 -7.11 -0.40
CA ASN A 75 -7.10 -7.76 0.41
C ASN A 75 -6.66 -9.13 0.91
N SER A 76 -6.80 -9.35 2.21
CA SER A 76 -6.33 -10.56 2.88
C SER A 76 -7.07 -11.84 2.45
N ALA A 77 -8.33 -11.72 2.05
CA ALA A 77 -9.08 -12.86 1.51
C ALA A 77 -8.44 -13.40 0.23
N ILE A 78 -7.89 -12.52 -0.63
CA ILE A 78 -7.15 -12.92 -1.83
C ILE A 78 -5.86 -13.64 -1.47
N LEU A 79 -5.09 -13.09 -0.51
CA LEU A 79 -3.86 -13.73 -0.05
C LEU A 79 -4.14 -15.12 0.55
N SER A 80 -5.18 -15.22 1.39
CA SER A 80 -5.61 -16.46 2.00
C SER A 80 -6.08 -17.48 0.96
N TYR A 81 -6.86 -17.07 -0.04
CA TYR A 81 -7.24 -17.90 -1.17
C TYR A 81 -6.04 -18.47 -1.93
N LEU A 82 -5.07 -17.62 -2.25
CA LEU A 82 -3.87 -18.02 -2.99
C LEU A 82 -2.90 -18.88 -2.19
N GLU A 83 -2.97 -18.89 -0.85
CA GLU A 83 -2.29 -19.88 -0.01
C GLU A 83 -2.89 -21.29 -0.22
N LEU A 84 -4.21 -21.38 -0.31
CA LEU A 84 -4.92 -22.64 -0.51
C LEU A 84 -4.89 -23.11 -1.96
N ARG A 85 -4.91 -22.18 -2.90
CA ARG A 85 -5.05 -22.42 -4.35
C ARG A 85 -3.92 -21.74 -5.15
N PRO A 86 -2.63 -22.03 -4.88
CA PRO A 86 -1.51 -21.34 -5.51
C PRO A 86 -1.50 -21.45 -7.04
N LYS A 87 -2.08 -22.51 -7.60
CA LYS A 87 -2.19 -22.74 -9.05
C LYS A 87 -3.07 -21.71 -9.75
N ASN A 88 -4.00 -21.09 -9.04
CA ASN A 88 -4.92 -20.09 -9.59
C ASN A 88 -4.32 -18.69 -9.64
N PHE A 89 -3.08 -18.50 -9.17
CA PHE A 89 -2.40 -17.21 -9.23
C PHE A 89 -2.18 -16.70 -10.65
N TYR A 90 -1.72 -17.60 -11.54
CA TYR A 90 -1.44 -17.27 -12.93
C TYR A 90 -1.87 -18.45 -13.82
N ARG A 91 -2.91 -18.24 -14.61
CA ARG A 91 -3.42 -19.23 -15.56
C ARG A 91 -3.72 -18.55 -16.87
N VAL A 92 -3.35 -19.17 -17.97
CA VAL A 92 -3.69 -18.73 -19.33
C VAL A 92 -4.08 -19.97 -20.11
N GLU A 93 -5.35 -20.09 -20.46
CA GLU A 93 -5.91 -21.23 -21.15
C GLU A 93 -6.72 -20.77 -22.37
N ALA A 94 -6.64 -21.51 -23.45
CA ALA A 94 -7.46 -21.26 -24.64
C ALA A 94 -8.60 -22.25 -24.68
N ASP A 95 -9.81 -21.77 -24.70
CA ASP A 95 -11.02 -22.56 -24.79
C ASP A 95 -11.77 -22.26 -26.10
N VAL A 96 -12.87 -22.98 -26.35
CA VAL A 96 -13.74 -22.84 -27.54
C VAL A 96 -14.35 -21.43 -27.59
N ASP A 97 -14.63 -20.85 -26.43
CA ASP A 97 -15.24 -19.52 -26.26
C ASP A 97 -14.24 -18.38 -26.23
N GLY A 98 -12.92 -18.68 -26.21
CA GLY A 98 -11.87 -17.69 -26.26
C GLY A 98 -10.68 -17.96 -25.34
N LEU A 99 -9.99 -16.87 -24.98
CA LEU A 99 -8.86 -16.91 -24.08
C LEU A 99 -9.32 -16.63 -22.65
N GLN A 100 -9.18 -17.62 -21.79
CA GLN A 100 -9.40 -17.47 -20.35
C GLN A 100 -8.07 -17.22 -19.64
N PHE A 101 -8.03 -16.27 -18.71
CA PHE A 101 -6.77 -15.96 -18.03
C PHE A 101 -6.97 -15.33 -16.65
N VAL A 102 -6.01 -15.63 -15.78
CA VAL A 102 -5.81 -14.98 -14.48
C VAL A 102 -4.39 -14.47 -14.42
N THR A 103 -4.20 -13.24 -13.97
CA THR A 103 -2.89 -12.61 -13.90
C THR A 103 -2.69 -11.91 -12.56
N ALA A 104 -1.43 -11.66 -12.20
CA ALA A 104 -1.06 -10.87 -11.01
C ALA A 104 -1.75 -9.50 -10.94
N ARG A 105 -1.95 -8.85 -12.11
CA ARG A 105 -2.68 -7.57 -12.21
C ARG A 105 -4.15 -7.74 -11.91
N GLY A 106 -4.79 -8.79 -12.43
CA GLY A 106 -6.20 -9.07 -12.14
C GLY A 106 -6.48 -9.19 -10.64
N TRP A 107 -5.60 -9.84 -9.90
CA TRP A 107 -5.69 -9.93 -8.44
C TRP A 107 -5.55 -8.58 -7.74
N GLU A 108 -4.61 -7.74 -8.19
CA GLU A 108 -4.42 -6.40 -7.63
C GLU A 108 -5.62 -5.49 -7.92
N ASP A 109 -6.10 -5.49 -9.15
CA ASP A 109 -7.26 -4.70 -9.56
C ASP A 109 -8.53 -5.14 -8.83
N LEU A 110 -8.75 -6.44 -8.66
CA LEU A 110 -9.84 -6.99 -7.84
C LEU A 110 -9.74 -6.54 -6.38
N SER A 111 -8.55 -6.61 -5.78
CA SER A 111 -8.31 -6.14 -4.40
C SER A 111 -8.70 -4.67 -4.24
N ASN A 112 -8.25 -3.81 -5.15
CA ASN A 112 -8.56 -2.38 -5.11
C ASN A 112 -10.08 -2.11 -5.22
N LEU A 113 -10.79 -2.91 -6.01
CA LEU A 113 -12.24 -2.81 -6.10
C LEU A 113 -12.92 -3.28 -4.82
N MET A 114 -12.48 -4.41 -4.25
CA MET A 114 -13.03 -4.97 -3.02
C MET A 114 -12.97 -3.96 -1.87
N ASP A 115 -11.86 -3.25 -1.72
CA ASP A 115 -11.69 -2.24 -0.68
C ASP A 115 -12.71 -1.10 -0.82
N VAL A 116 -12.95 -0.63 -2.05
CA VAL A 116 -13.97 0.40 -2.34
C VAL A 116 -15.39 -0.12 -2.11
N TYR A 117 -15.65 -1.36 -2.49
CA TYR A 117 -16.98 -1.97 -2.32
C TYR A 117 -17.29 -2.23 -0.85
N GLU A 118 -16.29 -2.59 -0.05
CA GLU A 118 -16.42 -2.73 1.40
C GLU A 118 -16.75 -1.38 2.06
N GLU A 119 -16.07 -0.30 1.68
CA GLU A 119 -16.36 1.06 2.15
C GLU A 119 -17.78 1.51 1.80
N LEU A 120 -18.30 1.11 0.65
CA LEU A 120 -19.65 1.44 0.17
C LEU A 120 -20.72 0.47 0.65
N GLY A 121 -20.35 -0.64 1.31
CA GLY A 121 -21.27 -1.70 1.71
C GLY A 121 -21.89 -2.47 0.54
N ILE A 122 -21.21 -2.53 -0.60
CA ILE A 122 -21.63 -3.25 -1.81
C ILE A 122 -21.02 -4.65 -1.79
N PRO A 123 -21.79 -5.73 -1.97
CA PRO A 123 -21.23 -7.08 -2.05
C PRO A 123 -20.47 -7.27 -3.36
N VAL A 124 -19.38 -8.01 -3.31
CA VAL A 124 -18.63 -8.48 -4.49
C VAL A 124 -19.16 -9.88 -4.82
N ASP A 125 -19.75 -10.03 -5.99
CA ASP A 125 -20.27 -11.29 -6.51
C ASP A 125 -19.36 -11.93 -7.57
N GLU A 126 -19.74 -13.11 -8.04
CA GLU A 126 -19.00 -13.87 -9.06
C GLU A 126 -18.85 -13.10 -10.38
N GLU A 127 -19.89 -12.36 -10.81
CA GLU A 127 -19.87 -11.61 -12.07
C GLU A 127 -18.80 -10.51 -12.01
N ILE A 128 -18.74 -9.79 -10.90
CA ILE A 128 -17.71 -8.77 -10.65
C ILE A 128 -16.33 -9.40 -10.60
N ILE A 129 -16.16 -10.52 -9.90
CA ILE A 129 -14.88 -11.23 -9.83
C ILE A 129 -14.41 -11.64 -11.22
N HIS A 130 -15.32 -12.14 -12.06
CA HIS A 130 -15.01 -12.57 -13.42
C HIS A 130 -14.57 -11.41 -14.34
N GLU A 131 -14.97 -10.17 -14.07
CA GLU A 131 -14.48 -9.02 -14.83
C GLU A 131 -12.95 -8.83 -14.70
N PHE A 132 -12.37 -9.22 -13.56
CA PHE A 132 -10.94 -9.10 -13.26
C PHE A 132 -10.17 -10.41 -13.47
N LEU A 133 -10.79 -11.52 -13.08
CA LEU A 133 -10.24 -12.87 -13.21
C LEU A 133 -11.01 -13.57 -14.35
N ARG A 134 -10.59 -13.33 -15.58
CA ARG A 134 -11.27 -13.81 -16.80
C ARG A 134 -11.09 -15.30 -17.02
N HIS A 135 -11.44 -16.09 -16.02
CA HIS A 135 -11.41 -17.55 -16.01
C HIS A 135 -12.58 -18.03 -15.16
N GLU A 136 -13.56 -18.64 -15.80
CA GLU A 136 -14.85 -18.99 -15.21
C GLU A 136 -14.68 -19.84 -13.94
N ASP A 137 -14.00 -20.99 -14.05
CA ASP A 137 -13.77 -21.88 -12.90
C ASP A 137 -13.07 -21.18 -11.72
N VAL A 138 -12.16 -20.23 -12.02
CA VAL A 138 -11.43 -19.52 -10.95
C VAL A 138 -12.32 -18.46 -10.32
N ALA A 139 -13.14 -17.76 -11.09
CA ALA A 139 -14.05 -16.75 -10.56
C ALA A 139 -15.11 -17.39 -9.64
N GLU A 140 -15.69 -18.54 -10.03
CA GLU A 140 -16.61 -19.32 -9.21
C GLU A 140 -15.96 -19.79 -7.90
N ASP A 141 -14.76 -20.41 -7.96
CA ASP A 141 -14.04 -20.89 -6.78
C ASP A 141 -13.67 -19.75 -5.82
N VAL A 142 -13.25 -18.59 -6.36
CA VAL A 142 -12.94 -17.38 -5.58
C VAL A 142 -14.18 -16.82 -4.90
N SER A 143 -15.31 -16.71 -5.63
CA SER A 143 -16.57 -16.21 -5.07
C SER A 143 -17.04 -17.08 -3.91
N ALA A 144 -17.06 -18.39 -4.10
CA ALA A 144 -17.42 -19.34 -3.04
C ALA A 144 -16.48 -19.25 -1.83
N TYR A 145 -15.18 -19.04 -2.08
CA TYR A 145 -14.20 -18.87 -1.00
C TYR A 145 -14.41 -17.56 -0.22
N PHE A 146 -14.68 -16.45 -0.88
CA PHE A 146 -14.90 -15.16 -0.20
C PHE A 146 -16.13 -15.19 0.70
N ASP A 147 -17.21 -15.87 0.28
CA ASP A 147 -18.39 -16.08 1.11
C ASP A 147 -18.04 -16.89 2.38
N LEU A 148 -17.23 -17.95 2.24
CA LEU A 148 -16.75 -18.73 3.38
C LEU A 148 -15.82 -17.92 4.28
N TYR A 149 -14.90 -17.15 3.73
CA TYR A 149 -13.96 -16.32 4.47
C TYR A 149 -14.69 -15.30 5.34
N LYS A 150 -15.67 -14.61 4.78
CA LYS A 150 -16.54 -13.69 5.51
C LYS A 150 -17.34 -14.39 6.59
N LYS A 151 -17.92 -15.55 6.27
CA LYS A 151 -18.65 -16.37 7.25
C LYS A 151 -17.74 -16.79 8.41
N TYR A 152 -16.50 -17.20 8.15
CA TYR A 152 -15.56 -17.57 9.22
C TYR A 152 -15.21 -16.37 10.11
N GLN A 153 -15.07 -15.18 9.53
CA GLN A 153 -14.85 -13.96 10.30
C GLN A 153 -15.94 -13.76 11.38
N ASP A 154 -17.20 -13.91 10.98
CA ASP A 154 -18.36 -13.77 11.88
C ASP A 154 -18.51 -14.95 12.84
N ASP A 155 -18.43 -16.16 12.30
CA ASP A 155 -18.68 -17.41 13.05
C ASP A 155 -17.66 -17.68 14.16
N TYR A 156 -16.40 -17.27 13.97
CA TYR A 156 -15.34 -17.38 14.96
C TYR A 156 -15.23 -16.15 15.85
N GLY A 157 -15.85 -15.02 15.47
CA GLY A 157 -15.77 -13.78 16.22
C GLY A 157 -14.34 -13.28 16.29
N ILE A 158 -13.69 -13.09 15.13
CA ILE A 158 -12.28 -12.70 15.04
C ILE A 158 -11.98 -11.42 15.83
N ALA A 159 -12.88 -10.43 15.77
CA ALA A 159 -12.74 -9.19 16.52
C ALA A 159 -12.71 -9.45 18.04
N GLU A 160 -13.62 -10.30 18.54
CA GLU A 160 -13.68 -10.68 19.96
C GLU A 160 -12.44 -11.46 20.39
N ILE A 161 -11.87 -12.32 19.52
CA ILE A 161 -10.61 -13.02 19.82
C ILE A 161 -9.48 -12.00 20.01
N LEU A 162 -9.35 -11.06 19.08
CA LEU A 162 -8.31 -10.01 19.13
C LEU A 162 -8.46 -9.06 20.33
N GLU A 163 -9.67 -8.93 20.87
CA GLU A 163 -9.96 -8.22 22.12
C GLU A 163 -9.79 -9.08 23.39
N GLY A 164 -9.38 -10.34 23.27
CA GLY A 164 -9.24 -11.26 24.41
C GLY A 164 -10.56 -11.80 24.97
N LYS A 165 -11.66 -11.69 24.22
CA LYS A 165 -13.02 -12.11 24.65
C LYS A 165 -13.45 -13.43 24.02
N VAL A 166 -12.58 -14.43 24.03
CA VAL A 166 -12.82 -15.72 23.36
C VAL A 166 -13.88 -16.53 24.11
N LYS A 167 -14.88 -17.00 23.36
CA LYS A 167 -15.89 -17.93 23.90
C LYS A 167 -15.32 -19.35 23.90
N PRO A 168 -15.54 -20.17 24.96
CA PRO A 168 -15.05 -21.55 25.02
C PRO A 168 -15.50 -22.43 23.83
N SER A 169 -16.65 -22.13 23.23
CA SER A 169 -17.17 -22.83 22.05
C SER A 169 -16.30 -22.68 20.80
N VAL A 170 -15.51 -21.60 20.71
CA VAL A 170 -14.60 -21.34 19.59
C VAL A 170 -13.48 -22.36 19.56
N TYR A 171 -12.90 -22.69 20.71
CA TYR A 171 -11.84 -23.73 20.81
C TYR A 171 -12.34 -25.09 20.35
N ALA A 172 -13.53 -25.50 20.81
CA ALA A 172 -14.12 -26.79 20.42
C ALA A 172 -14.44 -26.85 18.92
N ARG A 173 -14.81 -25.72 18.33
CA ARG A 173 -15.10 -25.62 16.89
C ARG A 173 -13.82 -25.72 16.07
N ILE A 174 -12.76 -25.00 16.44
CA ILE A 174 -11.50 -25.01 15.70
C ILE A 174 -10.81 -26.37 15.76
N ASP A 175 -10.95 -27.11 16.86
CA ASP A 175 -10.45 -28.48 16.99
C ASP A 175 -11.09 -29.47 16.00
N GLN A 176 -12.34 -29.24 15.64
CA GLN A 176 -13.09 -30.07 14.70
C GLN A 176 -13.05 -29.55 13.26
N ALA A 177 -12.55 -28.32 13.07
CA ALA A 177 -12.53 -27.66 11.78
C ALA A 177 -11.60 -28.36 10.78
N ALA A 178 -11.96 -28.33 9.49
CA ALA A 178 -11.12 -28.79 8.40
C ALA A 178 -9.84 -27.92 8.28
N PHE A 179 -8.83 -28.44 7.61
CA PHE A 179 -7.55 -27.73 7.45
C PHE A 179 -7.72 -26.34 6.80
N ASP A 180 -8.54 -26.27 5.74
CA ASP A 180 -8.80 -25.02 5.00
C ASP A 180 -9.48 -23.97 5.89
N GLU A 181 -10.42 -24.40 6.73
CA GLU A 181 -11.11 -23.55 7.70
C GLU A 181 -10.15 -23.01 8.77
N ARG A 182 -9.30 -23.88 9.34
CA ARG A 182 -8.27 -23.47 10.31
C ARG A 182 -7.28 -22.47 9.72
N LEU A 183 -6.82 -22.72 8.48
CA LEU A 183 -5.90 -21.82 7.80
C LEU A 183 -6.54 -20.45 7.54
N SER A 184 -7.83 -20.43 7.15
CA SER A 184 -8.57 -19.19 6.96
C SER A 184 -8.70 -18.39 8.26
N VAL A 185 -8.99 -19.06 9.38
CA VAL A 185 -9.05 -18.40 10.71
C VAL A 185 -7.70 -17.84 11.12
N VAL A 186 -6.61 -18.59 10.93
CA VAL A 186 -5.25 -18.08 11.20
C VAL A 186 -4.94 -16.86 10.36
N ASN A 187 -5.27 -16.87 9.06
CA ASN A 187 -5.06 -15.72 8.18
C ASN A 187 -5.90 -14.52 8.60
N LEU A 188 -7.15 -14.70 9.03
CA LEU A 188 -8.00 -13.65 9.58
C LEU A 188 -7.39 -13.01 10.84
N LEU A 189 -6.85 -13.82 11.75
CA LEU A 189 -6.18 -13.33 12.96
C LEU A 189 -4.90 -12.56 12.60
N LEU A 190 -4.07 -13.10 11.70
CA LEU A 190 -2.85 -12.42 11.23
C LEU A 190 -3.15 -11.08 10.56
N ASP A 191 -4.23 -11.02 9.80
CA ASP A 191 -4.68 -9.78 9.16
C ASP A 191 -5.12 -8.75 10.18
N GLY A 192 -5.94 -9.15 11.16
CA GLY A 192 -6.36 -8.29 12.25
C GLY A 192 -5.17 -7.72 13.04
N VAL A 193 -4.19 -8.56 13.41
CA VAL A 193 -2.95 -8.12 14.06
C VAL A 193 -2.17 -7.17 13.17
N SER A 194 -2.00 -7.49 11.88
CA SER A 194 -1.27 -6.67 10.91
C SER A 194 -1.89 -5.28 10.78
N ASN A 195 -3.22 -5.18 10.77
CA ASN A 195 -3.94 -3.91 10.71
C ASN A 195 -3.67 -3.02 11.93
N VAL A 196 -3.62 -3.62 13.13
CA VAL A 196 -3.28 -2.87 14.36
C VAL A 196 -1.84 -2.36 14.30
N PHE A 197 -0.88 -3.21 13.96
CA PHE A 197 0.53 -2.79 13.86
C PHE A 197 0.77 -1.73 12.80
N TYR A 198 0.01 -1.76 11.72
CA TYR A 198 0.08 -0.70 10.73
C TYR A 198 -0.45 0.64 11.25
N GLN A 199 -1.54 0.64 11.99
CA GLN A 199 -2.02 1.88 12.61
C GLN A 199 -0.96 2.44 13.55
N ILE A 200 -0.30 1.59 14.33
CA ILE A 200 0.83 1.98 15.18
C ILE A 200 1.96 2.60 14.36
N GLN A 201 2.39 1.94 13.28
CA GLN A 201 3.44 2.46 12.41
C GLN A 201 3.07 3.81 11.80
N ARG A 202 1.85 3.94 11.31
CA ARG A 202 1.32 5.20 10.76
C ARG A 202 1.37 6.34 11.77
N GLU A 203 0.89 6.10 13.00
CA GLU A 203 0.88 7.12 14.05
C GLU A 203 2.31 7.43 14.54
N ARG A 204 3.21 6.44 14.54
CA ARG A 204 4.63 6.64 14.85
C ARG A 204 5.31 7.55 13.83
N GLU A 205 5.15 7.29 12.53
CA GLU A 205 5.73 8.13 11.48
C GLU A 205 5.20 9.57 11.50
N ILE A 206 3.90 9.75 11.83
CA ILE A 206 3.31 11.08 12.06
C ILE A 206 3.96 11.75 13.27
N THR A 207 4.16 11.02 14.36
CA THR A 207 4.75 11.53 15.60
C THR A 207 6.22 11.91 15.40
N ASP A 208 7.00 11.10 14.70
CA ASP A 208 8.40 11.38 14.37
C ASP A 208 8.53 12.64 13.49
N ALA A 209 7.70 12.76 12.45
CA ALA A 209 7.68 13.95 11.60
C ALA A 209 7.23 15.21 12.36
N TRP A 210 6.32 15.07 13.32
CA TRP A 210 5.92 16.16 14.22
C TRP A 210 7.04 16.58 15.17
N TYR A 211 7.75 15.60 15.72
CA TYR A 211 8.93 15.87 16.55
C TYR A 211 9.99 16.68 15.78
N ASP A 212 10.31 16.28 14.56
CA ASP A 212 11.27 17.00 13.72
C ASP A 212 10.81 18.44 13.43
N PHE A 213 9.53 18.64 13.15
CA PHE A 213 8.94 19.97 13.01
C PHE A 213 9.09 20.82 14.27
N LEU A 214 8.79 20.27 15.44
CA LEU A 214 8.94 20.99 16.72
C LEU A 214 10.40 21.29 17.07
N LYS A 215 11.32 20.40 16.70
CA LYS A 215 12.75 20.60 16.86
C LYS A 215 13.24 21.79 16.02
N GLU A 216 12.80 21.88 14.78
CA GLU A 216 13.10 23.04 13.89
C GLU A 216 12.48 24.31 14.45
N TYR A 217 11.21 24.27 14.85
CA TYR A 217 10.52 25.42 15.45
C TYR A 217 11.28 25.95 16.68
N ARG A 218 11.67 25.06 17.61
CA ARG A 218 12.46 25.41 18.80
C ARG A 218 13.78 26.06 18.46
N GLN A 219 14.45 25.56 17.42
CA GLN A 219 15.75 26.08 17.00
C GLN A 219 15.61 27.46 16.37
N LYS A 220 14.60 27.68 15.53
CA LYS A 220 14.34 29.00 14.91
C LYS A 220 13.86 30.02 15.97
N LEU A 221 13.05 29.63 16.96
CA LEU A 221 12.67 30.48 18.09
C LEU A 221 13.89 31.02 18.86
N LYS A 222 14.84 30.17 19.21
CA LYS A 222 16.06 30.56 19.96
C LYS A 222 16.98 31.50 19.20
N ASN A 223 16.97 31.42 17.86
CA ASN A 223 17.88 32.18 17.01
C ASN A 223 17.26 33.46 16.43
N SER A 224 16.00 33.73 16.69
CA SER A 224 15.26 34.85 16.13
C SER A 224 15.07 35.97 17.15
N LEU A 225 15.26 37.19 16.69
CA LEU A 225 14.92 38.41 17.46
C LEU A 225 13.40 38.70 17.48
N GLN A 226 12.63 38.01 16.66
CA GLN A 226 11.15 38.10 16.58
C GLN A 226 10.57 36.69 16.53
N ALA A 227 9.90 36.29 17.60
CA ALA A 227 9.25 35.00 17.71
C ALA A 227 7.99 34.87 16.83
N LYS A 228 7.38 36.00 16.49
CA LYS A 228 6.09 36.07 15.80
C LYS A 228 6.16 35.54 14.36
N GLY A 229 5.20 34.65 14.01
CA GLY A 229 5.04 34.11 12.65
C GLY A 229 6.04 33.01 12.27
N ILE A 230 6.95 32.58 13.15
CA ILE A 230 7.95 31.53 12.85
C ILE A 230 7.24 30.20 12.59
N PHE A 231 6.26 29.83 13.42
CA PHE A 231 5.52 28.58 13.27
C PHE A 231 4.80 28.50 11.92
N GLU A 232 4.10 29.57 11.54
CA GLU A 232 3.38 29.66 10.26
C GLU A 232 4.33 29.58 9.07
N THR A 233 5.51 30.22 9.17
CA THR A 233 6.53 30.18 8.12
C THR A 233 7.03 28.73 7.89
N ILE A 234 7.39 28.00 8.95
CA ILE A 234 7.86 26.62 8.84
C ILE A 234 6.73 25.71 8.31
N LEU A 235 5.51 25.92 8.78
CA LEU A 235 4.37 25.16 8.30
C LEU A 235 4.08 25.40 6.81
N ALA A 236 4.20 26.63 6.34
CA ALA A 236 4.03 26.95 4.93
C ALA A 236 5.13 26.33 4.06
N GLU A 237 6.39 26.42 4.50
CA GLU A 237 7.53 25.77 3.82
C GLU A 237 7.35 24.25 3.73
N LYS A 238 6.98 23.62 4.85
CA LYS A 238 6.70 22.18 4.90
C LYS A 238 5.55 21.79 3.97
N THR A 239 4.41 22.49 4.05
CA THR A 239 3.23 22.19 3.24
C THR A 239 3.54 22.32 1.74
N ALA A 240 4.27 23.36 1.33
CA ALA A 240 4.69 23.56 -0.05
C ALA A 240 5.61 22.43 -0.54
N SER A 241 6.55 21.98 0.31
CA SER A 241 7.43 20.86 0.00
C SER A 241 6.66 19.55 -0.16
N ASP A 242 5.71 19.26 0.74
CA ASP A 242 4.88 18.06 0.68
C ASP A 242 4.02 18.04 -0.60
N GLU A 243 3.40 19.17 -0.97
CA GLU A 243 2.63 19.30 -2.22
C GLU A 243 3.50 19.14 -3.47
N GLN A 244 4.73 19.63 -3.43
CA GLN A 244 5.67 19.47 -4.56
C GLN A 244 6.08 18.01 -4.72
N ASN A 245 6.41 17.32 -3.62
CA ASN A 245 6.80 15.92 -3.64
C ASN A 245 5.63 15.03 -4.14
N GLU A 246 4.40 15.35 -3.75
CA GLU A 246 3.20 14.66 -4.25
C GLU A 246 3.03 14.87 -5.76
N LYS A 247 3.11 16.11 -6.26
CA LYS A 247 2.98 16.43 -7.68
C LYS A 247 4.07 15.77 -8.54
N GLN A 248 5.28 15.62 -8.00
CA GLN A 248 6.41 14.98 -8.67
C GLN A 248 6.41 13.45 -8.49
N GLN A 249 5.44 12.89 -7.77
CA GLN A 249 5.32 11.45 -7.47
C GLN A 249 6.57 10.87 -6.78
N PHE A 250 7.26 11.69 -5.98
CA PHE A 250 8.43 11.25 -5.19
C PHE A 250 8.02 10.50 -3.91
N VAL A 251 6.75 10.59 -3.54
CA VAL A 251 6.19 9.95 -2.35
C VAL A 251 5.02 9.06 -2.73
N SER A 252 4.82 7.97 -1.99
CA SER A 252 3.66 7.10 -2.15
C SER A 252 2.38 7.79 -1.65
N LYS A 253 1.21 7.29 -2.08
CA LYS A 253 -0.10 7.77 -1.58
C LYS A 253 -0.16 7.75 -0.04
N ALA A 254 0.29 6.64 0.58
CA ALA A 254 0.31 6.50 2.03
C ALA A 254 1.20 7.56 2.73
N GLN A 255 2.34 7.93 2.15
CA GLN A 255 3.20 9.01 2.66
C GLN A 255 2.53 10.37 2.51
N SER A 256 1.88 10.63 1.37
CA SER A 256 1.11 11.86 1.14
C SER A 256 -0.04 12.02 2.14
N ASP A 257 -0.80 10.95 2.40
CA ASP A 257 -1.91 10.96 3.35
C ASP A 257 -1.43 11.21 4.80
N ARG A 258 -0.27 10.65 5.18
CA ARG A 258 0.36 10.94 6.49
C ARG A 258 0.80 12.39 6.60
N ALA A 259 1.44 12.93 5.56
CA ALA A 259 1.86 14.33 5.52
C ALA A 259 0.65 15.28 5.63
N ARG A 260 -0.44 14.99 4.92
CA ARG A 260 -1.70 15.77 5.04
C ARG A 260 -2.26 15.72 6.45
N SER A 261 -2.35 14.53 7.06
CA SER A 261 -2.85 14.36 8.44
C SER A 261 -2.01 15.16 9.43
N LEU A 262 -0.68 15.16 9.31
CA LEU A 262 0.19 15.99 10.14
C LEU A 262 -0.02 17.47 9.89
N ASN A 263 -0.09 17.90 8.63
CA ASN A 263 -0.29 19.31 8.28
C ASN A 263 -1.61 19.86 8.81
N GLU A 264 -2.69 19.06 8.87
CA GLU A 264 -3.96 19.45 9.50
C GLU A 264 -3.79 19.68 11.00
N LYS A 265 -3.15 18.76 11.70
CA LYS A 265 -2.85 18.90 13.15
C LYS A 265 -1.98 20.14 13.43
N LEU A 266 -0.95 20.37 12.60
CA LEU A 266 -0.10 21.56 12.71
C LEU A 266 -0.85 22.87 12.42
N LYS A 267 -1.80 22.88 11.48
CA LYS A 267 -2.67 24.05 11.24
C LYS A 267 -3.56 24.38 12.44
N GLU A 268 -4.03 23.38 13.15
CA GLU A 268 -4.80 23.61 14.40
C GLU A 268 -3.90 24.19 15.50
N CYS A 269 -2.66 23.68 15.63
CA CYS A 269 -1.67 24.24 16.54
C CYS A 269 -1.34 25.71 16.19
N ALA A 270 -1.14 26.00 14.88
CA ALA A 270 -0.86 27.35 14.42
C ALA A 270 -1.94 28.36 14.82
N LYS A 271 -3.22 28.01 14.70
CA LYS A 271 -4.33 28.87 15.12
C LYS A 271 -4.25 29.25 16.60
N LYS A 272 -3.88 28.30 17.47
CA LYS A 272 -3.72 28.56 18.91
C LYS A 272 -2.53 29.47 19.20
N ILE A 273 -1.38 29.19 18.55
CA ILE A 273 -0.16 29.97 18.71
C ILE A 273 -0.35 31.40 18.25
N VAL A 274 -0.95 31.63 17.07
CA VAL A 274 -1.21 32.97 16.51
C VAL A 274 -2.13 33.79 17.43
N ALA A 275 -3.12 33.18 18.03
CA ALA A 275 -4.02 33.84 18.96
C ALA A 275 -3.26 34.36 20.20
N GLU A 276 -2.30 33.63 20.71
CA GLU A 276 -1.50 33.98 21.89
C GLU A 276 -0.31 34.90 21.55
N GLU A 277 0.27 34.84 20.32
CA GLU A 277 1.32 35.76 19.87
C GLU A 277 0.88 37.24 19.90
N THR A 278 -0.42 37.51 19.88
CA THR A 278 -0.97 38.88 20.00
C THR A 278 -0.82 39.49 21.40
N ILE A 279 -0.53 38.65 22.42
CA ILE A 279 -0.51 39.03 23.84
C ILE A 279 0.94 39.30 24.37
N ASN A 280 1.95 39.19 23.53
CA ASN A 280 3.38 39.42 23.88
C ASN A 280 3.94 38.37 24.88
N ILE A 281 3.74 37.09 24.59
CA ILE A 281 4.16 35.94 25.40
C ILE A 281 5.66 35.60 25.17
N GLU A 282 6.33 35.09 26.22
CA GLU A 282 7.70 34.60 26.15
C GLU A 282 7.85 33.39 25.22
N GLU A 283 9.00 33.27 24.56
CA GLU A 283 9.33 32.17 23.63
C GLU A 283 9.11 30.77 24.22
N THR A 284 9.38 30.62 25.53
CA THR A 284 9.18 29.36 26.29
C THR A 284 7.72 28.97 26.39
N ALA A 285 6.82 29.94 26.53
CA ALA A 285 5.39 29.70 26.61
C ALA A 285 4.79 29.40 25.23
N LEU A 286 5.26 30.06 24.16
CA LEU A 286 4.85 29.74 22.79
C LEU A 286 5.25 28.30 22.39
N PHE A 287 6.46 27.89 22.77
CA PHE A 287 6.88 26.50 22.53
C PHE A 287 6.06 25.50 23.34
N ALA A 288 5.70 25.82 24.59
CA ALA A 288 4.87 24.96 25.43
C ALA A 288 3.47 24.74 24.79
N LEU A 289 2.88 25.78 24.21
CA LEU A 289 1.60 25.67 23.47
C LEU A 289 1.68 24.75 22.24
N ALA A 290 2.81 24.81 21.52
CA ALA A 290 3.04 23.91 20.37
C ALA A 290 3.29 22.46 20.81
N LYS A 291 3.88 22.28 22.00
CA LYS A 291 4.25 20.97 22.55
C LYS A 291 3.06 20.21 23.14
N GLU A 292 2.10 20.89 23.74
CA GLU A 292 0.94 20.26 24.40
C GLU A 292 0.17 19.27 23.50
N PRO A 293 -0.23 19.63 22.25
CA PRO A 293 -0.88 18.68 21.35
C PRO A 293 0.03 17.53 20.89
N PHE A 294 1.34 17.78 20.84
CA PHE A 294 2.32 16.72 20.54
C PHE A 294 2.45 15.72 21.69
N ASP A 295 2.46 16.20 22.94
CA ASP A 295 2.50 15.30 24.11
C ASP A 295 1.25 14.40 24.11
N ALA A 296 0.07 14.93 23.80
CA ALA A 296 -1.14 14.13 23.65
C ALA A 296 -1.06 13.10 22.49
N GLN A 297 -0.38 13.44 21.41
CA GLN A 297 -0.11 12.50 20.32
C GLN A 297 0.84 11.37 20.75
N CYS A 298 1.84 11.67 21.57
CA CYS A 298 2.73 10.67 22.14
C CYS A 298 1.99 9.70 23.07
N GLU A 299 1.10 10.22 23.92
CA GLU A 299 0.25 9.38 24.80
C GLU A 299 -0.68 8.47 23.97
N LYS A 300 -1.28 9.00 22.90
CA LYS A 300 -2.07 8.20 21.97
C LYS A 300 -1.27 7.08 21.33
N LEU A 301 -0.06 7.38 20.85
CA LEU A 301 0.83 6.38 20.25
C LEU A 301 1.18 5.28 21.26
N GLN A 302 1.57 5.65 22.48
CA GLN A 302 1.87 4.69 23.54
C GLN A 302 0.68 3.78 23.88
N SER A 303 -0.53 4.35 23.92
CA SER A 303 -1.74 3.55 24.14
C SER A 303 -1.99 2.56 23.02
N LEU A 304 -1.80 2.97 21.75
CA LEU A 304 -1.92 2.08 20.60
C LEU A 304 -0.85 0.98 20.59
N GLU A 305 0.39 1.28 20.98
CA GLU A 305 1.46 0.29 21.10
C GLU A 305 1.14 -0.77 22.14
N ASN A 306 0.62 -0.37 23.30
CA ASN A 306 0.18 -1.31 24.34
C ASN A 306 -0.99 -2.17 23.85
N GLN A 307 -1.98 -1.57 23.19
CA GLN A 307 -3.09 -2.31 22.57
C GLN A 307 -2.58 -3.31 21.53
N GLY A 308 -1.57 -2.93 20.72
CA GLY A 308 -0.99 -3.82 19.71
C GLY A 308 -0.35 -5.07 20.33
N ILE A 309 0.34 -4.90 21.46
CA ILE A 309 0.94 -6.01 22.21
C ILE A 309 -0.16 -6.94 22.75
N GLU A 310 -1.21 -6.38 23.38
CA GLU A 310 -2.35 -7.14 23.87
C GLU A 310 -3.06 -7.90 22.74
N THR A 311 -3.31 -7.24 21.61
CA THR A 311 -3.93 -7.88 20.43
C THR A 311 -3.09 -9.05 19.91
N LEU A 312 -1.76 -8.90 19.88
CA LEU A 312 -0.85 -9.97 19.49
C LEU A 312 -0.92 -11.15 20.45
N GLU A 313 -0.89 -10.90 21.77
CA GLU A 313 -1.00 -11.93 22.80
C GLU A 313 -2.34 -12.67 22.72
N HIS A 314 -3.44 -11.99 22.44
CA HIS A 314 -4.75 -12.60 22.29
C HIS A 314 -4.89 -13.45 21.02
N ALA A 315 -4.16 -13.11 19.95
CA ALA A 315 -4.17 -13.88 18.70
C ALA A 315 -3.42 -15.22 18.80
N PHE A 316 -2.51 -15.35 19.77
CA PHE A 316 -1.73 -16.55 20.06
C PHE A 316 -2.36 -17.39 21.16
#